data_7bcd680568be99bae1355f1a3807a5ee
#
_entry.id   7bcd680568be99bae1355f1a3807a5ee
#
_cell.length_a   1.000
_cell.length_b   1.000
_cell.length_c   1.000
_cell.angle_alpha   90.00
_cell.angle_beta   90.00
_cell.angle_gamma   90.00
#
_symmetry.space_group_name_H-M   'P 1'
#
loop_
_entity.id
_entity.type
_entity.pdbx_description
1 polymer ?
#
loop_
_entity_poly.entity_id
_entity_poly.type
_entity_poly.pdbx_seq_one_letter_code
_entity_poly.pdbx_strand_id
1 'polypeptide(L)'
;DDSILIVCSEVAPILEYITGIKIPLPYVNKSWTILDQTPWKDITRITAGKMYINGSPMVDIDSIHNWITSPIHTNINEAYEDFRHIWNSVTKTMTPACQAGLTYSGGLDSSIILSHIDDLELYTINNIGKDPIIDCIEDFLTNTEKTKLNVFSINEIEWATEYNQMLSRIYMPASSWSFVGQWIVNKNCKQRVLFTGVGADELFGGYDLYKDLKFNTSGSVSPYSQFGPTELWNKCLSSYNGHAGQATMLMDYWHQVTGVDARGIDLIAGAWGIEPRNPFLAKPIMQLALNLPFEFKVNTVSKPLIRRAFLERWDKSLILPKKGFTGHANDSLPYMNCKFDSTGDRMEDWKIIAQKSFYDCKHN
;
A
#
# COMPACT_ATOMS: atom_id res chain seq x y z
N ASP A 1 26.64 20.27 26.16
CA ASP A 1 25.27 19.94 25.76
C ASP A 1 25.26 18.50 25.28
N ASP A 2 24.90 17.57 26.19
CA ASP A 2 24.87 16.14 25.89
C ASP A 2 23.53 15.80 25.16
N SER A 3 23.35 16.33 23.98
CA SER A 3 22.20 15.98 23.16
C SER A 3 22.40 14.58 22.57
N ILE A 4 21.51 13.65 22.91
CA ILE A 4 21.52 12.29 22.39
C ILE A 4 20.60 12.24 21.16
N LEU A 5 21.13 11.80 20.02
CA LEU A 5 20.36 11.47 18.82
C LEU A 5 20.06 9.95 18.83
N ILE A 6 18.78 9.59 18.83
CA ILE A 6 18.36 8.20 18.72
C ILE A 6 17.77 7.98 17.33
N VAL A 7 18.26 6.97 16.61
CA VAL A 7 17.78 6.57 15.29
C VAL A 7 17.40 5.08 15.35
N CYS A 8 16.14 4.77 15.02
CA CYS A 8 15.63 3.40 15.00
C CYS A 8 14.76 3.18 13.74
N SER A 9 14.68 1.94 13.31
CA SER A 9 13.74 1.52 12.25
C SER A 9 12.27 1.62 12.70
N GLU A 10 12.05 1.51 14.02
CA GLU A 10 10.74 1.53 14.64
C GLU A 10 10.67 2.48 15.83
N VAL A 11 9.44 2.90 16.18
CA VAL A 11 9.22 3.87 17.25
C VAL A 11 9.34 3.23 18.64
N ALA A 12 8.98 1.96 18.80
CA ALA A 12 8.93 1.29 20.11
C ALA A 12 10.22 1.44 20.94
N PRO A 13 11.43 1.20 20.41
CA PRO A 13 12.68 1.37 21.17
C PRO A 13 12.92 2.82 21.59
N ILE A 14 12.46 3.79 20.79
CA ILE A 14 12.58 5.21 21.16
C ILE A 14 11.65 5.51 22.35
N LEU A 15 10.42 5.02 22.32
CA LEU A 15 9.46 5.23 23.40
C LEU A 15 9.87 4.55 24.71
N GLU A 16 10.50 3.38 24.64
CA GLU A 16 11.07 2.72 25.82
C GLU A 16 12.21 3.51 26.44
N TYR A 17 13.03 4.16 25.62
CA TYR A 17 14.15 4.99 26.08
C TYR A 17 13.69 6.34 26.66
N ILE A 18 12.67 6.97 26.03
CA ILE A 18 12.16 8.28 26.43
C ILE A 18 10.88 8.11 27.26
N THR A 19 11.04 8.02 28.58
CA THR A 19 9.90 7.96 29.49
C THR A 19 9.16 9.30 29.54
N GLY A 20 7.85 9.31 29.32
CA GLY A 20 7.00 10.49 29.50
C GLY A 20 6.59 11.23 28.22
N ILE A 21 6.91 10.74 27.04
CA ILE A 21 6.35 11.30 25.81
C ILE A 21 4.85 11.01 25.78
N LYS A 22 4.04 12.07 25.86
CA LYS A 22 2.61 12.00 25.61
C LYS A 22 2.33 12.15 24.12
N ILE A 23 1.45 11.33 23.59
CA ILE A 23 0.94 11.49 22.22
C ILE A 23 0.18 12.82 22.16
N PRO A 24 0.54 13.76 21.29
CA PRO A 24 -0.20 15.00 21.16
C PRO A 24 -1.57 14.73 20.53
N LEU A 25 -2.63 15.01 21.26
CA LEU A 25 -4.02 14.92 20.79
C LEU A 25 -4.33 15.66 19.47
N PRO A 26 -3.66 16.79 19.11
CA PRO A 26 -3.95 17.49 17.87
C PRO A 26 -3.69 16.70 16.58
N TYR A 27 -2.90 15.62 16.64
CA TYR A 27 -2.69 14.74 15.48
C TYR A 27 -3.85 13.79 15.20
N VAL A 28 -4.79 13.70 16.13
CA VAL A 28 -5.98 12.85 16.00
C VAL A 28 -6.85 13.23 14.78
N ASN A 29 -6.85 14.48 14.35
CA ASN A 29 -7.66 14.94 13.22
C ASN A 29 -6.99 14.82 11.84
N LYS A 30 -5.72 14.42 11.79
CA LYS A 30 -5.02 14.16 10.52
C LYS A 30 -4.78 12.66 10.42
N SER A 31 -5.59 11.97 9.65
CA SER A 31 -5.55 10.51 9.49
C SER A 31 -4.22 9.95 8.95
N TRP A 32 -3.29 10.83 8.57
CA TRP A 32 -2.06 10.47 7.90
C TRP A 32 -0.90 11.30 8.43
N THR A 33 0.16 10.64 8.82
CA THR A 33 1.43 11.35 9.06
C THR A 33 2.03 11.70 7.71
N ILE A 34 2.01 12.98 7.38
CA ILE A 34 2.53 13.47 6.10
C ILE A 34 4.05 13.52 6.20
N LEU A 35 4.74 12.94 5.21
CA LEU A 35 6.18 13.01 5.02
C LEU A 35 7.00 12.57 6.26
N ASP A 36 7.52 13.50 7.04
CA ASP A 36 8.40 13.30 8.20
C ASP A 36 7.68 13.25 9.55
N GLN A 37 6.36 13.44 9.58
CA GLN A 37 5.60 13.49 10.83
C GLN A 37 5.36 12.10 11.42
N THR A 38 5.28 12.05 12.76
CA THR A 38 4.85 10.90 13.54
C THR A 38 3.73 11.31 14.50
N PRO A 39 2.98 10.37 15.09
CA PRO A 39 1.99 10.69 16.13
C PRO A 39 2.62 11.21 17.42
N TRP A 40 3.92 11.12 17.60
CA TRP A 40 4.61 11.52 18.82
C TRP A 40 5.34 12.84 18.65
N LYS A 41 5.25 13.69 19.66
CA LYS A 41 6.02 14.92 19.73
C LYS A 41 7.52 14.57 19.80
N ASP A 42 8.33 15.35 19.10
CA ASP A 42 9.79 15.24 19.09
C ASP A 42 10.35 13.93 18.47
N ILE A 43 9.49 13.12 17.87
CA ILE A 43 9.92 11.99 17.03
C ILE A 43 9.60 12.30 15.57
N THR A 44 10.62 12.39 14.75
CA THR A 44 10.52 12.70 13.33
C THR A 44 10.87 11.46 12.50
N ARG A 45 10.13 11.24 11.43
CA ARG A 45 10.45 10.19 10.46
C ARG A 45 11.46 10.69 9.45
N ILE A 46 12.42 9.85 9.12
CA ILE A 46 13.31 10.10 7.98
C ILE A 46 12.48 10.03 6.69
N THR A 47 12.45 11.12 5.94
CA THR A 47 11.69 11.21 4.69
C THR A 47 12.43 10.46 3.58
N ALA A 48 11.68 9.70 2.77
CA ALA A 48 12.22 8.99 1.62
C ALA A 48 12.94 9.96 0.65
N GLY A 49 14.09 9.53 0.13
CA GLY A 49 14.91 10.32 -0.79
C GLY A 49 15.76 11.40 -0.13
N LYS A 50 15.76 11.52 1.20
CA LYS A 50 16.59 12.50 1.93
C LYS A 50 17.73 11.83 2.70
N MET A 51 18.86 12.48 2.73
CA MET A 51 19.99 12.17 3.62
C MET A 51 19.95 13.09 4.83
N TYR A 52 20.14 12.51 6.02
CA TYR A 52 20.22 13.24 7.27
C TYR A 52 21.65 13.14 7.84
N ILE A 53 22.21 14.25 8.28
CA ILE A 53 23.50 14.31 8.99
C ILE A 53 23.24 14.96 10.35
N ASN A 54 23.63 14.28 11.42
CA ASN A 54 23.43 14.76 12.80
C ASN A 54 21.97 15.19 13.08
N GLY A 55 21.00 14.43 12.55
CA GLY A 55 19.56 14.69 12.75
C GLY A 55 18.97 15.81 11.87
N SER A 56 19.76 16.50 11.07
CA SER A 56 19.27 17.52 10.15
C SER A 56 19.19 17.01 8.72
N PRO A 57 18.09 17.28 7.98
CA PRO A 57 18.01 16.94 6.56
C PRO A 57 18.99 17.83 5.78
N MET A 58 19.94 17.21 5.09
CA MET A 58 21.02 17.93 4.38
C MET A 58 20.81 18.00 2.87
N VAL A 59 20.36 16.93 2.25
CA VAL A 59 20.30 16.83 0.80
C VAL A 59 19.15 15.91 0.37
N ASP A 60 18.46 16.29 -0.69
CA ASP A 60 17.62 15.36 -1.46
C ASP A 60 18.54 14.47 -2.30
N ILE A 61 18.70 13.21 -1.89
CA ILE A 61 19.58 12.27 -2.61
C ILE A 61 18.92 11.83 -3.91
N ASP A 62 17.64 11.51 -3.86
CA ASP A 62 16.90 10.97 -4.99
C ASP A 62 15.42 11.31 -4.85
N SER A 63 14.98 12.37 -5.50
CA SER A 63 13.58 12.77 -5.50
C SER A 63 12.84 12.07 -6.63
N ILE A 64 11.67 11.48 -6.34
CA ILE A 64 10.80 10.87 -7.34
C ILE A 64 10.44 11.85 -8.48
N HIS A 65 10.40 13.15 -8.20
CA HIS A 65 10.16 14.16 -9.24
C HIS A 65 11.29 14.22 -10.27
N ASN A 66 12.52 13.88 -9.88
CA ASN A 66 13.67 13.82 -10.78
C ASN A 66 13.63 12.58 -11.71
N TRP A 67 12.79 11.60 -11.41
CA TRP A 67 12.58 10.43 -12.25
C TRP A 67 11.56 10.68 -13.35
N ILE A 68 10.77 11.76 -13.24
CA ILE A 68 9.77 12.14 -14.23
C ILE A 68 10.49 12.94 -15.32
N THR A 69 10.51 12.37 -16.50
CA THR A 69 11.05 12.98 -17.71
C THR A 69 9.92 13.20 -18.72
N SER A 70 10.25 13.57 -19.94
CA SER A 70 9.26 13.54 -21.01
C SER A 70 8.80 12.11 -21.27
N PRO A 71 7.54 11.88 -21.71
CA PRO A 71 7.05 10.54 -22.03
C PRO A 71 8.04 9.80 -22.95
N ILE A 72 8.47 8.63 -22.52
CA ILE A 72 9.49 7.83 -23.22
C ILE A 72 8.86 7.13 -24.43
N HIS A 73 7.57 6.81 -24.35
CA HIS A 73 6.88 6.01 -25.35
C HIS A 73 5.73 6.78 -26.00
N THR A 74 5.65 6.70 -27.32
CA THR A 74 4.50 7.16 -28.12
C THR A 74 3.63 5.99 -28.59
N ASN A 75 4.09 4.76 -28.39
CA ASN A 75 3.43 3.53 -28.82
C ASN A 75 3.27 2.57 -27.62
N ILE A 76 2.04 2.13 -27.37
CA ILE A 76 1.73 1.22 -26.27
C ILE A 76 2.41 -0.16 -26.39
N ASN A 77 2.72 -0.61 -27.60
CA ASN A 77 3.43 -1.88 -27.79
C ASN A 77 4.89 -1.79 -27.34
N GLU A 78 5.56 -0.68 -27.62
CA GLU A 78 6.93 -0.43 -27.14
C GLU A 78 6.95 -0.31 -25.63
N ALA A 79 6.02 0.46 -25.06
CA ALA A 79 5.85 0.56 -23.61
C ALA A 79 5.60 -0.81 -22.95
N TYR A 80 4.86 -1.67 -23.63
CA TYR A 80 4.60 -3.02 -23.15
C TYR A 80 5.85 -3.90 -23.19
N GLU A 81 6.64 -3.87 -24.24
CA GLU A 81 7.88 -4.66 -24.32
C GLU A 81 8.88 -4.24 -23.25
N ASP A 82 9.01 -2.95 -22.98
CA ASP A 82 9.84 -2.44 -21.87
C ASP A 82 9.29 -2.88 -20.52
N PHE A 83 7.97 -2.76 -20.29
CA PHE A 83 7.35 -3.27 -19.08
C PHE A 83 7.65 -4.76 -18.89
N ARG A 84 7.46 -5.58 -19.91
CA ARG A 84 7.69 -7.03 -19.86
C ARG A 84 9.14 -7.37 -19.53
N HIS A 85 10.08 -6.66 -20.15
CA HIS A 85 11.51 -6.85 -19.91
C HIS A 85 11.89 -6.48 -18.48
N ILE A 86 11.47 -5.30 -18.02
CA ILE A 86 11.75 -4.79 -16.68
C ILE A 86 11.07 -5.67 -15.64
N TRP A 87 9.80 -6.07 -15.84
CA TRP A 87 9.05 -6.92 -14.93
C TRP A 87 9.72 -8.27 -14.71
N ASN A 88 10.14 -8.93 -15.81
CA ASN A 88 10.87 -10.19 -15.74
C ASN A 88 12.20 -10.05 -14.97
N SER A 89 12.92 -8.96 -15.18
CA SER A 89 14.18 -8.68 -14.46
C SER A 89 13.93 -8.45 -12.97
N VAL A 90 12.93 -7.64 -12.62
CA VAL A 90 12.58 -7.32 -11.25
C VAL A 90 12.07 -8.56 -10.49
N THR A 91 11.16 -9.32 -11.06
CA THR A 91 10.62 -10.53 -10.42
C THR A 91 11.72 -11.55 -10.19
N LYS A 92 12.60 -11.76 -11.17
CA LYS A 92 13.77 -12.64 -11.04
C LYS A 92 14.71 -12.18 -9.93
N THR A 93 15.01 -10.88 -9.85
CA THR A 93 15.91 -10.32 -8.83
C THR A 93 15.30 -10.40 -7.43
N MET A 94 13.98 -10.22 -7.32
CA MET A 94 13.26 -10.25 -6.06
C MET A 94 12.94 -11.67 -5.57
N THR A 95 13.04 -12.69 -6.42
CA THR A 95 12.82 -14.08 -5.99
C THR A 95 13.93 -14.53 -5.03
N PRO A 96 13.62 -14.91 -3.78
CA PRO A 96 14.62 -15.37 -2.82
C PRO A 96 15.07 -16.79 -3.14
N ALA A 97 16.19 -17.20 -2.53
CA ALA A 97 16.67 -18.59 -2.62
C ALA A 97 15.83 -19.58 -1.79
N CYS A 98 15.00 -19.09 -0.87
CA CYS A 98 14.06 -19.91 -0.10
C CYS A 98 12.64 -19.78 -0.65
N GLN A 99 11.77 -20.72 -0.31
CA GLN A 99 10.35 -20.61 -0.64
C GLN A 99 9.75 -19.31 -0.08
N ALA A 100 9.02 -18.58 -0.90
CA ALA A 100 8.33 -17.35 -0.52
C ALA A 100 6.82 -17.55 -0.47
N GLY A 101 6.14 -16.63 0.22
CA GLY A 101 4.70 -16.52 0.21
C GLY A 101 4.22 -15.38 -0.69
N LEU A 102 2.93 -15.39 -0.99
CA LEU A 102 2.22 -14.29 -1.68
C LEU A 102 0.89 -14.03 -0.97
N THR A 103 0.66 -12.78 -0.58
CA THR A 103 -0.69 -12.32 -0.22
C THR A 103 -1.54 -12.29 -1.48
N TYR A 104 -2.45 -13.26 -1.60
CA TYR A 104 -3.20 -13.50 -2.82
C TYR A 104 -4.68 -13.12 -2.67
N SER A 105 -5.10 -12.08 -3.39
CA SER A 105 -6.49 -11.60 -3.37
C SER A 105 -7.33 -12.12 -4.54
N GLY A 106 -6.76 -12.88 -5.46
CA GLY A 106 -7.39 -13.23 -6.73
C GLY A 106 -7.46 -12.06 -7.73
N GLY A 107 -7.05 -10.85 -7.33
CA GLY A 107 -6.98 -9.69 -8.20
C GLY A 107 -5.78 -9.72 -9.15
N LEU A 108 -5.84 -8.89 -10.20
CA LEU A 108 -4.83 -8.84 -11.27
C LEU A 108 -3.40 -8.63 -10.74
N ASP A 109 -3.24 -7.80 -9.71
CA ASP A 109 -1.93 -7.40 -9.18
C ASP A 109 -1.19 -8.55 -8.49
N SER A 110 -1.91 -9.34 -7.70
CA SER A 110 -1.35 -10.55 -7.10
C SER A 110 -1.20 -11.68 -8.13
N SER A 111 -2.10 -11.75 -9.10
CA SER A 111 -2.07 -12.79 -10.13
C SER A 111 -0.91 -12.63 -11.11
N ILE A 112 -0.50 -11.41 -11.46
CA ILE A 112 0.69 -11.22 -12.31
C ILE A 112 1.97 -11.60 -11.55
N ILE A 113 2.05 -11.38 -10.24
CA ILE A 113 3.18 -11.84 -9.43
C ILE A 113 3.23 -13.37 -9.45
N LEU A 114 2.09 -14.02 -9.17
CA LEU A 114 1.97 -15.47 -9.20
C LEU A 114 2.34 -16.07 -10.57
N SER A 115 2.03 -15.37 -11.67
CA SER A 115 2.35 -15.85 -13.02
C SER A 115 3.84 -15.78 -13.37
N HIS A 116 4.66 -15.04 -12.63
CA HIS A 116 6.07 -14.80 -12.93
C HIS A 116 7.06 -15.33 -11.89
N ILE A 117 6.58 -15.70 -10.72
CA ILE A 117 7.40 -16.27 -9.65
C ILE A 117 6.89 -17.67 -9.36
N ASP A 118 7.76 -18.66 -9.50
CA ASP A 118 7.44 -20.05 -9.21
C ASP A 118 7.54 -20.35 -7.70
N ASP A 119 6.94 -21.48 -7.27
CA ASP A 119 7.01 -22.02 -5.91
C ASP A 119 6.58 -21.03 -4.81
N LEU A 120 5.50 -20.27 -5.06
CA LEU A 120 4.90 -19.40 -4.06
C LEU A 120 3.85 -20.15 -3.23
N GLU A 121 3.88 -20.03 -1.93
CA GLU A 121 2.78 -20.44 -1.05
C GLU A 121 1.79 -19.25 -0.92
N LEU A 122 0.50 -19.51 -1.17
CA LEU A 122 -0.51 -18.48 -1.25
C LEU A 122 -1.25 -18.31 0.08
N TYR A 123 -1.53 -17.07 0.43
CA TYR A 123 -2.22 -16.69 1.65
C TYR A 123 -3.34 -15.71 1.35
N THR A 124 -4.56 -16.01 1.81
CA THR A 124 -5.71 -15.13 1.67
C THR A 124 -6.56 -15.11 2.93
N ILE A 125 -7.43 -14.11 3.04
CA ILE A 125 -8.46 -14.04 4.08
C ILE A 125 -9.84 -14.28 3.47
N ASN A 126 -10.71 -14.89 4.23
CA ASN A 126 -12.11 -15.09 3.91
C ASN A 126 -12.99 -14.48 5.00
N ASN A 127 -14.00 -13.74 4.60
CA ASN A 127 -15.02 -13.21 5.50
C ASN A 127 -16.15 -14.21 5.61
N ILE A 128 -16.31 -14.85 6.74
CA ILE A 128 -17.35 -15.87 6.96
C ILE A 128 -18.71 -15.32 6.53
N GLY A 129 -19.35 -16.01 5.60
CA GLY A 129 -20.69 -15.70 5.07
C GLY A 129 -20.76 -14.58 4.02
N LYS A 130 -19.63 -13.99 3.59
CA LYS A 130 -19.64 -12.83 2.68
C LYS A 130 -18.78 -12.95 1.42
N ASP A 131 -18.04 -14.04 1.25
CA ASP A 131 -16.99 -14.06 0.24
C ASP A 131 -17.03 -15.26 -0.72
N PRO A 132 -17.82 -15.19 -1.81
CA PRO A 132 -17.83 -16.24 -2.83
C PRO A 132 -16.56 -16.27 -3.70
N ILE A 133 -15.62 -15.29 -3.51
CA ILE A 133 -14.44 -15.21 -4.36
C ILE A 133 -13.43 -16.33 -4.07
N ILE A 134 -13.51 -16.94 -2.89
CA ILE A 134 -12.60 -18.05 -2.52
C ILE A 134 -12.80 -19.24 -3.45
N ASP A 135 -14.05 -19.62 -3.72
CA ASP A 135 -14.36 -20.71 -4.65
C ASP A 135 -13.78 -20.43 -6.04
N CYS A 136 -13.91 -19.17 -6.51
CA CYS A 136 -13.31 -18.75 -7.79
C CYS A 136 -11.77 -18.81 -7.78
N ILE A 137 -11.14 -18.50 -6.65
CA ILE A 137 -9.68 -18.58 -6.50
C ILE A 137 -9.24 -20.04 -6.51
N GLU A 138 -9.94 -20.93 -5.81
CA GLU A 138 -9.64 -22.37 -5.77
C GLU A 138 -9.81 -23.00 -7.15
N ASP A 139 -10.89 -22.69 -7.86
CA ASP A 139 -11.10 -23.12 -9.24
C ASP A 139 -9.97 -22.63 -10.17
N PHE A 140 -9.58 -21.38 -10.05
CA PHE A 140 -8.46 -20.82 -10.79
C PHE A 140 -7.15 -21.58 -10.52
N LEU A 141 -6.81 -21.82 -9.26
CA LEU A 141 -5.57 -22.50 -8.89
C LEU A 141 -5.57 -23.97 -9.33
N THR A 142 -6.70 -24.64 -9.26
CA THR A 142 -6.85 -26.02 -9.75
C THR A 142 -6.56 -26.10 -11.25
N ASN A 143 -7.05 -25.13 -12.01
CA ASN A 143 -6.85 -25.07 -13.46
C ASN A 143 -5.42 -24.66 -13.87
N THR A 144 -4.65 -24.05 -12.96
CA THR A 144 -3.26 -23.63 -13.24
C THR A 144 -2.19 -24.58 -12.71
N GLU A 145 -2.58 -25.70 -12.08
CA GLU A 145 -1.68 -26.67 -11.41
C GLU A 145 -0.73 -26.00 -10.38
N LYS A 146 -1.06 -24.79 -9.93
CA LYS A 146 -0.22 -24.05 -9.00
C LYS A 146 -0.76 -24.11 -7.58
N THR A 147 0.09 -24.48 -6.69
CA THR A 147 0.28 -24.12 -5.27
C THR A 147 -0.90 -24.24 -4.30
N LYS A 148 -0.52 -24.54 -3.06
CA LYS A 148 -1.42 -24.59 -1.91
C LYS A 148 -1.89 -23.21 -1.51
N LEU A 149 -3.22 -23.01 -1.43
CA LEU A 149 -3.86 -21.84 -0.87
C LEU A 149 -4.13 -22.04 0.62
N ASN A 150 -3.65 -21.10 1.43
CA ASN A 150 -3.99 -21.03 2.85
C ASN A 150 -5.05 -19.94 3.04
N VAL A 151 -6.25 -20.36 3.43
CA VAL A 151 -7.40 -19.48 3.66
C VAL A 151 -7.61 -19.28 5.15
N PHE A 152 -7.62 -18.04 5.61
CA PHE A 152 -7.93 -17.69 7.00
C PHE A 152 -9.31 -17.08 7.06
N SER A 153 -10.28 -17.84 7.58
CA SER A 153 -11.65 -17.38 7.74
C SER A 153 -11.81 -16.70 9.10
N ILE A 154 -12.37 -15.50 9.11
CA ILE A 154 -12.62 -14.72 10.33
C ILE A 154 -14.00 -14.09 10.31
N ASN A 155 -14.55 -13.86 11.49
CA ASN A 155 -15.78 -13.10 11.71
C ASN A 155 -15.47 -11.68 12.21
N GLU A 156 -16.52 -10.89 12.44
CA GLU A 156 -16.41 -9.48 12.84
C GLU A 156 -15.75 -9.29 14.21
N ILE A 157 -16.01 -10.19 15.17
CA ILE A 157 -15.45 -10.12 16.52
C ILE A 157 -13.97 -10.47 16.50
N GLU A 158 -13.61 -11.51 15.77
CA GLU A 158 -12.22 -11.91 15.57
C GLU A 158 -11.45 -10.81 14.84
N TRP A 159 -12.05 -10.18 13.84
CA TRP A 159 -11.44 -9.07 13.11
C TRP A 159 -11.12 -7.89 14.04
N ALA A 160 -12.06 -7.50 14.91
CA ALA A 160 -11.85 -6.44 15.89
C ALA A 160 -10.75 -6.80 16.92
N THR A 161 -10.70 -8.06 17.33
CA THR A 161 -9.66 -8.58 18.23
C THR A 161 -8.28 -8.50 17.60
N GLU A 162 -8.14 -8.96 16.36
CA GLU A 162 -6.88 -8.92 15.61
C GLU A 162 -6.43 -7.48 15.33
N TYR A 163 -7.37 -6.56 15.07
CA TYR A 163 -7.07 -5.14 14.93
C TYR A 163 -6.40 -4.56 16.19
N ASN A 164 -6.96 -4.83 17.37
CA ASN A 164 -6.39 -4.36 18.63
C ASN A 164 -5.01 -4.97 18.92
N GLN A 165 -4.82 -6.27 18.62
CA GLN A 165 -3.51 -6.93 18.75
C GLN A 165 -2.49 -6.30 17.79
N MET A 166 -2.88 -6.01 16.55
CA MET A 166 -2.03 -5.32 15.60
C MET A 166 -1.58 -3.96 16.10
N LEU A 167 -2.51 -3.12 16.55
CA LEU A 167 -2.19 -1.78 17.07
C LEU A 167 -1.22 -1.83 18.26
N SER A 168 -1.31 -2.87 19.09
CA SER A 168 -0.41 -3.03 20.25
C SER A 168 1.04 -3.26 19.83
N ARG A 169 1.29 -3.72 18.61
CA ARG A 169 2.63 -4.06 18.11
C ARG A 169 3.21 -3.06 17.11
N ILE A 170 2.40 -2.56 16.18
CA ILE A 170 2.94 -1.74 15.06
C ILE A 170 3.21 -0.28 15.42
N TYR A 171 2.80 0.21 16.57
CA TYR A 171 3.04 1.59 17.03
C TYR A 171 2.70 2.67 15.97
N MET A 172 1.68 2.44 15.18
CA MET A 172 1.18 3.34 14.15
C MET A 172 -0.34 3.29 14.09
N PRO A 173 -1.05 4.43 13.92
CA PRO A 173 -2.47 4.40 13.62
C PRO A 173 -2.72 3.63 12.31
N ALA A 174 -3.47 2.55 12.39
CA ALA A 174 -3.73 1.70 11.23
C ALA A 174 -5.04 2.14 10.57
N SER A 175 -4.93 2.99 9.57
CA SER A 175 -6.07 3.59 8.88
C SER A 175 -6.43 2.92 7.56
N SER A 176 -5.64 1.96 7.09
CA SER A 176 -5.99 1.15 5.91
C SER A 176 -6.82 -0.08 6.32
N TRP A 177 -7.93 -0.27 5.64
CA TRP A 177 -8.83 -1.41 5.89
C TRP A 177 -8.18 -2.77 5.59
N SER A 178 -7.16 -2.77 4.74
CA SER A 178 -6.44 -3.99 4.39
C SER A 178 -5.46 -4.46 5.47
N PHE A 179 -5.14 -3.63 6.45
CA PHE A 179 -4.07 -3.92 7.41
C PHE A 179 -4.37 -5.12 8.31
N VAL A 180 -5.63 -5.30 8.73
CA VAL A 180 -5.98 -6.48 9.55
C VAL A 180 -5.84 -7.76 8.74
N GLY A 181 -6.25 -7.74 7.48
CA GLY A 181 -6.03 -8.87 6.58
C GLY A 181 -4.54 -9.18 6.41
N GLN A 182 -3.73 -8.16 6.18
CA GLN A 182 -2.27 -8.30 6.12
C GLN A 182 -1.68 -8.82 7.44
N TRP A 183 -2.17 -8.31 8.57
CA TRP A 183 -1.77 -8.78 9.90
C TRP A 183 -2.03 -10.27 10.10
N ILE A 184 -3.24 -10.74 9.77
CA ILE A 184 -3.63 -12.15 9.91
C ILE A 184 -2.77 -13.04 8.99
N VAL A 185 -2.56 -12.62 7.75
CA VAL A 185 -1.69 -13.34 6.82
C VAL A 185 -0.27 -13.43 7.38
N ASN A 186 0.33 -12.32 7.78
CA ASN A 186 1.70 -12.33 8.31
C ASN A 186 1.83 -13.14 9.59
N LYS A 187 0.86 -13.06 10.52
CA LYS A 187 0.81 -13.85 11.75
C LYS A 187 0.87 -15.36 11.50
N ASN A 188 0.30 -15.82 10.38
CA ASN A 188 0.18 -17.24 10.04
C ASN A 188 1.10 -17.67 8.89
N CYS A 189 1.81 -16.74 8.27
CA CYS A 189 2.76 -17.04 7.20
C CYS A 189 3.96 -17.82 7.76
N LYS A 190 4.35 -18.87 7.04
CA LYS A 190 5.48 -19.72 7.40
C LYS A 190 6.77 -19.29 6.71
N GLN A 191 6.67 -18.53 5.63
CA GLN A 191 7.81 -18.06 4.84
C GLN A 191 8.37 -16.79 5.48
N ARG A 192 9.67 -16.57 5.27
CA ARG A 192 10.36 -15.35 5.72
C ARG A 192 10.24 -14.20 4.74
N VAL A 193 9.78 -14.47 3.54
CA VAL A 193 9.55 -13.48 2.48
C VAL A 193 8.11 -13.59 2.02
N LEU A 194 7.41 -12.47 1.95
CA LEU A 194 6.02 -12.40 1.53
C LEU A 194 5.85 -11.35 0.42
N PHE A 195 5.45 -11.78 -0.76
CA PHE A 195 5.14 -10.86 -1.86
C PHE A 195 3.78 -10.19 -1.68
N THR A 196 3.67 -8.94 -2.12
CA THR A 196 2.40 -8.20 -2.19
C THR A 196 2.29 -7.39 -3.49
N GLY A 197 1.04 -7.10 -3.90
CA GLY A 197 0.73 -6.31 -5.10
C GLY A 197 0.61 -4.80 -4.87
N VAL A 198 1.11 -4.28 -3.76
CA VAL A 198 1.01 -2.86 -3.40
C VAL A 198 1.70 -1.95 -4.42
N GLY A 199 1.08 -0.81 -4.71
CA GLY A 199 1.57 0.19 -5.66
C GLY A 199 1.11 -0.01 -7.11
N ALA A 200 0.52 -1.15 -7.44
CA ALA A 200 0.05 -1.43 -8.79
C ALA A 200 -1.10 -0.50 -9.23
N ASP A 201 -2.02 -0.21 -8.32
CA ASP A 201 -3.17 0.65 -8.60
C ASP A 201 -2.76 2.09 -8.88
N GLU A 202 -1.90 2.64 -8.05
CA GLU A 202 -1.46 4.02 -8.10
C GLU A 202 -0.51 4.27 -9.28
N LEU A 203 0.34 3.31 -9.59
CA LEU A 203 1.32 3.45 -10.68
C LEU A 203 0.73 3.17 -12.06
N PHE A 204 -0.23 2.26 -12.17
CA PHE A 204 -0.77 1.78 -13.45
C PHE A 204 -2.27 2.03 -13.66
N GLY A 205 -2.91 2.85 -12.82
CA GLY A 205 -4.28 3.30 -13.03
C GLY A 205 -5.35 2.26 -12.70
N GLY A 206 -5.31 1.70 -11.50
CA GLY A 206 -6.23 0.65 -11.07
C GLY A 206 -7.56 1.13 -10.48
N TYR A 207 -7.68 2.39 -10.09
CA TYR A 207 -8.90 2.93 -9.50
C TYR A 207 -9.83 3.54 -10.54
N ASP A 208 -11.14 3.34 -10.38
CA ASP A 208 -12.14 3.92 -11.29
C ASP A 208 -12.13 5.44 -11.29
N LEU A 209 -11.78 6.07 -10.16
CA LEU A 209 -11.56 7.50 -10.05
C LEU A 209 -10.63 8.06 -11.13
N TYR A 210 -9.60 7.33 -11.52
CA TYR A 210 -8.68 7.79 -12.55
C TYR A 210 -9.32 7.88 -13.94
N LYS A 211 -10.34 7.06 -14.23
CA LYS A 211 -11.09 7.13 -15.50
C LYS A 211 -11.83 8.45 -15.63
N ASP A 212 -12.39 8.94 -14.54
CA ASP A 212 -13.12 10.22 -14.51
C ASP A 212 -12.17 11.41 -14.70
N LEU A 213 -10.92 11.28 -14.26
CA LEU A 213 -9.89 12.31 -14.38
C LEU A 213 -9.30 12.43 -15.81
N LYS A 214 -9.54 11.46 -16.69
CA LYS A 214 -9.08 11.49 -18.10
C LYS A 214 -9.59 12.73 -18.84
N PHE A 215 -10.77 13.22 -18.49
CA PHE A 215 -11.41 14.37 -19.14
C PHE A 215 -11.19 15.70 -18.41
N ASN A 216 -10.59 15.66 -17.23
CA ASN A 216 -10.37 16.87 -16.43
C ASN A 216 -8.92 17.36 -16.57
N THR A 217 -8.67 18.14 -17.63
CA THR A 217 -7.35 18.75 -17.88
C THR A 217 -7.11 20.04 -17.08
N SER A 218 -8.15 20.57 -16.40
CA SER A 218 -8.12 21.89 -15.79
C SER A 218 -7.62 21.90 -14.35
N GLY A 219 -6.76 21.05 -13.92
CA GLY A 219 -5.92 21.11 -12.70
C GLY A 219 -6.46 21.74 -11.41
N SER A 220 -7.72 22.22 -11.42
CA SER A 220 -8.25 23.15 -10.45
C SER A 220 -8.72 22.54 -9.12
N VAL A 221 -8.90 21.21 -9.06
CA VAL A 221 -9.33 20.56 -7.82
C VAL A 221 -8.61 19.23 -7.65
N SER A 222 -7.67 19.18 -6.72
CA SER A 222 -7.12 17.92 -6.24
C SER A 222 -8.20 17.18 -5.44
N PRO A 223 -8.47 15.89 -5.69
CA PRO A 223 -9.25 15.07 -4.77
C PRO A 223 -8.61 15.01 -3.38
N TYR A 224 -7.35 15.39 -3.27
CA TYR A 224 -6.57 15.47 -2.02
C TYR A 224 -6.42 16.88 -1.45
N SER A 225 -7.09 17.90 -1.99
CA SER A 225 -7.03 19.28 -1.47
C SER A 225 -7.44 19.36 0.01
N GLN A 226 -8.16 18.37 0.50
CA GLN A 226 -8.54 18.26 1.91
C GLN A 226 -7.45 17.59 2.78
N PHE A 227 -6.49 16.86 2.20
CA PHE A 227 -5.62 15.95 2.93
C PHE A 227 -4.12 16.22 2.77
N GLY A 228 -3.71 17.00 1.78
CA GLY A 228 -2.30 17.22 1.48
C GLY A 228 -1.91 18.70 1.44
N PRO A 229 -0.63 19.02 1.65
CA PRO A 229 -0.13 20.38 1.44
C PRO A 229 -0.37 20.80 0.00
N THR A 230 -0.95 21.99 -0.21
CA THR A 230 -1.15 22.59 -1.54
C THR A 230 0.17 22.65 -2.33
N GLU A 231 1.29 22.84 -1.64
CA GLU A 231 2.62 22.87 -2.23
C GLU A 231 2.99 21.51 -2.88
N LEU A 232 2.70 20.38 -2.21
CA LEU A 232 2.96 19.06 -2.76
C LEU A 232 2.11 18.79 -4.01
N TRP A 233 0.82 19.17 -3.99
CA TRP A 233 -0.03 19.06 -5.16
C TRP A 233 0.50 19.88 -6.33
N ASN A 234 0.89 21.14 -6.09
CA ASN A 234 1.45 22.01 -7.11
C ASN A 234 2.75 21.44 -7.70
N LYS A 235 3.57 20.80 -6.85
CA LYS A 235 4.77 20.13 -7.30
C LYS A 235 4.45 18.91 -8.19
N CYS A 236 3.47 18.08 -7.80
CA CYS A 236 3.01 16.97 -8.64
C CYS A 236 2.44 17.44 -9.98
N LEU A 237 1.64 18.50 -9.93
CA LEU A 237 1.03 19.08 -11.13
C LEU A 237 2.09 19.66 -12.10
N SER A 238 3.09 20.36 -11.57
CA SER A 238 4.19 20.91 -12.37
C SER A 238 5.07 19.81 -12.99
N SER A 239 5.26 18.70 -12.30
CA SER A 239 6.00 17.56 -12.80
C SER A 239 5.40 16.95 -14.09
N TYR A 240 4.11 17.14 -14.30
CA TYR A 240 3.37 16.64 -15.48
C TYR A 240 2.78 17.76 -16.36
N ASN A 241 3.41 18.93 -16.37
CA ASN A 241 2.98 20.07 -17.19
C ASN A 241 1.49 20.42 -17.05
N GLY A 242 0.94 20.29 -15.83
CA GLY A 242 -0.46 20.59 -15.55
C GLY A 242 -1.44 19.43 -15.79
N HIS A 243 -0.98 18.22 -16.11
CA HIS A 243 -1.87 17.09 -16.33
C HIS A 243 -2.41 16.53 -14.99
N ALA A 244 -3.64 16.86 -14.64
CA ALA A 244 -4.26 16.55 -13.35
C ALA A 244 -4.33 15.04 -13.04
N GLY A 245 -4.65 14.19 -14.02
CA GLY A 245 -4.72 12.76 -13.82
C GLY A 245 -3.37 12.14 -13.44
N GLN A 246 -2.29 12.52 -14.11
CA GLN A 246 -0.93 12.08 -13.78
C GLN A 246 -0.50 12.60 -12.40
N ALA A 247 -0.80 13.88 -12.11
CA ALA A 247 -0.50 14.48 -10.82
C ALA A 247 -1.25 13.78 -9.67
N THR A 248 -2.51 13.39 -9.89
CA THR A 248 -3.31 12.64 -8.91
C THR A 248 -2.68 11.28 -8.63
N MET A 249 -2.31 10.52 -9.67
CA MET A 249 -1.64 9.23 -9.50
C MET A 249 -0.31 9.36 -8.73
N LEU A 250 0.47 10.43 -8.99
CA LEU A 250 1.71 10.71 -8.26
C LEU A 250 1.44 11.07 -6.79
N MET A 251 0.38 11.86 -6.52
CA MET A 251 -0.05 12.17 -5.15
C MET A 251 -0.50 10.91 -4.40
N ASP A 252 -1.29 10.04 -5.04
CA ASP A 252 -1.73 8.77 -4.46
C ASP A 252 -0.53 7.90 -4.13
N TYR A 253 0.39 7.75 -5.07
CA TYR A 253 1.62 7.01 -4.83
C TYR A 253 2.38 7.61 -3.63
N TRP A 254 2.60 8.91 -3.63
CA TRP A 254 3.38 9.55 -2.57
C TRP A 254 2.70 9.49 -1.21
N HIS A 255 1.41 9.79 -1.18
CA HIS A 255 0.66 9.90 0.07
C HIS A 255 0.18 8.53 0.57
N GLN A 256 -0.52 7.79 -0.28
CA GLN A 256 -1.15 6.53 0.11
C GLN A 256 -0.12 5.40 0.18
N VAL A 257 0.67 5.20 -0.88
CA VAL A 257 1.58 4.05 -0.91
C VAL A 257 2.74 4.26 0.04
N THR A 258 3.53 5.34 -0.11
CA THR A 258 4.73 5.51 0.73
C THR A 258 4.41 5.93 2.15
N GLY A 259 3.35 6.71 2.35
CA GLY A 259 2.92 7.21 3.67
C GLY A 259 2.20 6.18 4.51
N VAL A 260 1.44 5.30 3.89
CA VAL A 260 0.50 4.39 4.58
C VAL A 260 0.73 2.94 4.21
N ASP A 261 0.45 2.53 2.96
CA ASP A 261 0.31 1.11 2.64
C ASP A 261 1.64 0.36 2.70
N ALA A 262 2.67 0.84 2.02
CA ALA A 262 3.98 0.17 2.03
C ALA A 262 4.60 0.19 3.44
N ARG A 263 4.49 1.33 4.14
CA ARG A 263 4.97 1.45 5.51
C ARG A 263 4.20 0.55 6.48
N GLY A 264 2.86 0.53 6.38
CA GLY A 264 2.03 -0.30 7.23
C GLY A 264 2.31 -1.79 7.04
N ILE A 265 2.47 -2.22 5.79
CA ILE A 265 2.83 -3.60 5.46
C ILE A 265 4.21 -3.94 6.00
N ASP A 266 5.19 -3.04 5.89
CA ASP A 266 6.53 -3.24 6.42
C ASP A 266 6.53 -3.42 7.95
N LEU A 267 5.82 -2.55 8.68
CA LEU A 267 5.67 -2.66 10.13
C LEU A 267 4.92 -3.94 10.55
N ILE A 268 3.86 -4.29 9.83
CA ILE A 268 3.08 -5.50 10.07
C ILE A 268 3.93 -6.75 9.83
N ALA A 269 4.64 -6.82 8.73
CA ALA A 269 5.51 -7.94 8.39
C ALA A 269 6.69 -8.04 9.38
N GLY A 270 7.32 -6.91 9.71
CA GLY A 270 8.41 -6.81 10.68
C GLY A 270 8.01 -7.33 12.07
N ALA A 271 6.76 -7.08 12.52
CA ALA A 271 6.24 -7.60 13.78
C ALA A 271 6.24 -9.15 13.85
N TRP A 272 6.33 -9.83 12.72
CA TRP A 272 6.39 -11.28 12.59
C TRP A 272 7.72 -11.80 12.01
N GLY A 273 8.70 -10.91 11.81
CA GLY A 273 10.01 -11.27 11.26
C GLY A 273 9.95 -11.68 9.78
N ILE A 274 9.01 -11.13 9.02
CA ILE A 274 8.81 -11.38 7.60
C ILE A 274 9.30 -10.17 6.81
N GLU A 275 9.97 -10.41 5.69
CA GLU A 275 10.36 -9.38 4.71
C GLU A 275 9.29 -9.24 3.63
N PRO A 276 8.57 -8.11 3.55
CA PRO A 276 7.63 -7.89 2.47
C PRO A 276 8.37 -7.48 1.20
N ARG A 277 8.01 -8.06 0.06
CA ARG A 277 8.53 -7.71 -1.26
C ARG A 277 7.42 -7.23 -2.17
N ASN A 278 7.60 -6.02 -2.69
CA ASN A 278 6.62 -5.33 -3.52
C ASN A 278 7.21 -5.06 -4.92
N PRO A 279 7.08 -5.97 -5.91
CA PRO A 279 7.70 -5.81 -7.22
C PRO A 279 7.31 -4.52 -7.95
N PHE A 280 6.07 -4.04 -7.76
CA PHE A 280 5.63 -2.77 -8.34
C PHE A 280 6.37 -1.56 -7.80
N LEU A 281 6.91 -1.63 -6.57
CA LEU A 281 7.68 -0.55 -5.95
C LEU A 281 9.19 -0.64 -6.27
N ALA A 282 9.60 -1.56 -7.12
CA ALA A 282 10.98 -1.58 -7.60
C ALA A 282 11.27 -0.33 -8.44
N LYS A 283 12.40 0.33 -8.21
CA LYS A 283 12.77 1.58 -8.88
C LYS A 283 12.61 1.53 -10.41
N PRO A 284 13.04 0.48 -11.14
CA PRO A 284 12.85 0.41 -12.59
C PRO A 284 11.38 0.40 -13.02
N ILE A 285 10.51 -0.30 -12.28
CA ILE A 285 9.06 -0.31 -12.54
C ILE A 285 8.44 1.06 -12.27
N MET A 286 8.82 1.69 -11.17
CA MET A 286 8.33 3.03 -10.84
C MET A 286 8.76 4.06 -11.88
N GLN A 287 10.03 4.06 -12.29
CA GLN A 287 10.53 4.97 -13.32
C GLN A 287 9.79 4.79 -14.65
N LEU A 288 9.55 3.54 -15.07
CA LEU A 288 8.72 3.28 -16.25
C LEU A 288 7.31 3.86 -16.06
N ALA A 289 6.61 3.48 -14.98
CA ALA A 289 5.23 3.87 -14.75
C ALA A 289 5.03 5.40 -14.67
N LEU A 290 5.98 6.11 -14.05
CA LEU A 290 5.94 7.58 -13.94
C LEU A 290 6.09 8.27 -15.30
N ASN A 291 6.77 7.64 -16.26
CA ASN A 291 7.04 8.19 -17.58
C ASN A 291 6.12 7.63 -18.69
N LEU A 292 5.14 6.79 -18.34
CA LEU A 292 4.12 6.37 -19.29
C LEU A 292 3.09 7.47 -19.52
N PRO A 293 2.61 7.66 -20.76
CA PRO A 293 1.43 8.46 -21.03
C PRO A 293 0.23 8.00 -20.20
N PHE A 294 -0.61 8.95 -19.80
CA PHE A 294 -1.77 8.65 -18.95
C PHE A 294 -2.71 7.62 -19.59
N GLU A 295 -2.95 7.73 -20.89
CA GLU A 295 -3.77 6.82 -21.69
C GLU A 295 -3.25 5.39 -21.77
N PHE A 296 -1.95 5.15 -21.50
CA PHE A 296 -1.39 3.81 -21.41
C PHE A 296 -1.60 3.15 -20.04
N LYS A 297 -1.96 3.95 -19.05
CA LYS A 297 -2.27 3.50 -17.68
C LYS A 297 -3.78 3.42 -17.44
N VAL A 298 -4.52 4.41 -17.95
CA VAL A 298 -5.96 4.58 -17.75
C VAL A 298 -6.67 4.61 -19.09
N ASN A 299 -7.40 3.54 -19.39
CA ASN A 299 -8.14 3.37 -20.63
C ASN A 299 -9.55 2.85 -20.33
N THR A 300 -10.26 2.32 -21.32
CA THR A 300 -11.52 1.58 -21.14
C THR A 300 -11.39 0.41 -20.16
N VAL A 301 -10.20 -0.20 -20.12
CA VAL A 301 -9.81 -1.19 -19.11
C VAL A 301 -8.73 -0.62 -18.20
N SER A 302 -8.79 -0.93 -16.91
CA SER A 302 -7.73 -0.56 -15.96
C SER A 302 -6.45 -1.37 -16.19
N LYS A 303 -5.28 -0.75 -15.99
CA LYS A 303 -3.96 -1.41 -16.03
C LYS A 303 -3.70 -2.20 -17.33
N PRO A 304 -3.80 -1.60 -18.52
CA PRO A 304 -3.73 -2.34 -19.78
C PRO A 304 -2.40 -3.10 -19.97
N LEU A 305 -1.26 -2.56 -19.53
CA LEU A 305 0.05 -3.23 -19.64
C LEU A 305 0.13 -4.45 -18.73
N ILE A 306 -0.28 -4.32 -17.47
CA ILE A 306 -0.29 -5.45 -16.50
C ILE A 306 -1.25 -6.54 -16.99
N ARG A 307 -2.42 -6.15 -17.47
CA ARG A 307 -3.42 -7.08 -18.00
C ARG A 307 -2.90 -7.85 -19.20
N ARG A 308 -2.20 -7.18 -20.11
CA ARG A 308 -1.58 -7.83 -21.26
C ARG A 308 -0.50 -8.84 -20.83
N ALA A 309 0.38 -8.48 -19.91
CA ALA A 309 1.41 -9.37 -19.39
C ALA A 309 0.82 -10.61 -18.68
N PHE A 310 -0.30 -10.44 -17.98
CA PHE A 310 -1.02 -11.57 -17.40
C PHE A 310 -1.58 -12.49 -18.50
N LEU A 311 -2.23 -11.91 -19.53
CA LEU A 311 -2.88 -12.65 -20.61
C LEU A 311 -1.91 -13.39 -21.54
N GLU A 312 -0.64 -13.03 -21.58
CA GLU A 312 0.39 -13.80 -22.29
C GLU A 312 0.70 -15.15 -21.63
N ARG A 313 0.40 -15.26 -20.34
CA ARG A 313 0.68 -16.48 -19.57
C ARG A 313 -0.58 -17.26 -19.20
N TRP A 314 -1.70 -16.56 -19.03
CA TRP A 314 -2.94 -17.14 -18.52
C TRP A 314 -4.17 -16.62 -19.24
N ASP A 315 -5.26 -17.41 -19.22
CA ASP A 315 -6.51 -17.10 -19.90
C ASP A 315 -7.25 -15.91 -19.28
N LYS A 316 -8.00 -15.17 -20.10
CA LYS A 316 -8.79 -14.00 -19.68
C LYS A 316 -9.84 -14.33 -18.64
N SER A 317 -10.42 -15.54 -18.68
CA SER A 317 -11.44 -16.01 -17.73
C SER A 317 -10.91 -16.04 -16.28
N LEU A 318 -9.59 -16.03 -16.12
CA LEU A 318 -8.91 -16.09 -14.83
C LEU A 318 -8.68 -14.72 -14.18
N ILE A 319 -9.12 -13.61 -14.81
CA ILE A 319 -9.07 -12.27 -14.19
C ILE A 319 -10.34 -12.10 -13.35
N LEU A 320 -10.20 -12.29 -12.06
CA LEU A 320 -11.32 -12.13 -11.13
C LEU A 320 -11.69 -10.64 -10.95
N PRO A 321 -12.95 -10.35 -10.58
CA PRO A 321 -13.37 -9.00 -10.24
C PRO A 321 -12.49 -8.40 -9.15
N LYS A 322 -12.21 -7.08 -9.25
CA LYS A 322 -11.40 -6.38 -8.25
C LYS A 322 -12.10 -6.44 -6.90
N LYS A 323 -11.40 -6.96 -5.89
CA LYS A 323 -11.82 -6.93 -4.50
C LYS A 323 -10.65 -6.44 -3.64
N GLY A 324 -10.94 -5.51 -2.74
CA GLY A 324 -9.96 -5.08 -1.75
C GLY A 324 -9.72 -6.15 -0.68
N PHE A 325 -8.55 -6.19 -0.12
CA PHE A 325 -8.17 -7.07 1.00
C PHE A 325 -8.68 -6.50 2.34
N THR A 326 -9.97 -6.13 2.40
CA THR A 326 -10.54 -5.26 3.44
C THR A 326 -11.20 -6.01 4.60
N GLY A 327 -11.56 -7.28 4.40
CA GLY A 327 -12.19 -8.06 5.45
C GLY A 327 -13.51 -7.46 5.96
N HIS A 328 -13.81 -7.70 7.24
CA HIS A 328 -14.99 -7.23 7.96
C HIS A 328 -14.86 -5.81 8.55
N ALA A 329 -14.04 -4.93 7.97
CA ALA A 329 -13.77 -3.63 8.56
C ALA A 329 -15.02 -2.85 9.01
N ASN A 330 -16.02 -2.76 8.13
CA ASN A 330 -17.26 -2.02 8.45
C ASN A 330 -18.16 -2.73 9.47
N ASP A 331 -18.22 -4.05 9.40
CA ASP A 331 -19.12 -4.86 10.24
C ASP A 331 -18.54 -5.03 11.65
N SER A 332 -17.23 -4.82 11.79
CA SER A 332 -16.50 -4.92 13.06
C SER A 332 -16.61 -3.66 13.90
N LEU A 333 -17.07 -2.54 13.36
CA LEU A 333 -17.17 -1.26 14.09
C LEU A 333 -17.90 -1.37 15.44
N PRO A 334 -19.02 -2.12 15.57
CA PRO A 334 -19.72 -2.28 16.86
C PRO A 334 -18.89 -3.02 17.93
N TYR A 335 -17.88 -3.80 17.52
CA TYR A 335 -17.06 -4.62 18.42
C TYR A 335 -15.71 -3.95 18.76
N MET A 336 -15.46 -2.77 18.24
CA MET A 336 -14.25 -2.01 18.58
C MET A 336 -14.32 -1.44 20.01
N ASN A 337 -13.22 -1.51 20.73
CA ASN A 337 -13.11 -1.02 22.10
C ASN A 337 -13.02 0.51 22.19
N CYS A 338 -13.59 1.24 21.25
CA CYS A 338 -13.61 2.69 21.29
C CYS A 338 -15.03 3.24 21.11
N LYS A 339 -15.40 4.21 21.95
CA LYS A 339 -16.64 4.96 21.79
C LYS A 339 -16.40 6.13 20.84
N PHE A 340 -17.23 6.25 19.82
CA PHE A 340 -17.21 7.38 18.88
C PHE A 340 -18.65 7.70 18.44
N ASP A 341 -18.86 8.96 18.06
CA ASP A 341 -20.11 9.39 17.45
C ASP A 341 -19.90 9.30 15.92
N SER A 342 -20.77 8.52 15.25
CA SER A 342 -20.67 8.34 13.81
C SER A 342 -20.94 9.65 13.08
N THR A 343 -20.09 9.98 12.12
CA THR A 343 -20.23 11.16 11.25
C THR A 343 -21.22 10.90 10.10
N GLY A 344 -21.60 9.63 9.88
CA GLY A 344 -22.36 9.18 8.72
C GLY A 344 -21.49 8.93 7.48
N ASP A 345 -20.23 9.33 7.49
CA ASP A 345 -19.22 8.99 6.49
C ASP A 345 -18.35 7.84 7.00
N ARG A 346 -18.43 6.68 6.33
CA ARG A 346 -17.72 5.47 6.75
C ARG A 346 -16.20 5.62 6.76
N MET A 347 -15.65 6.41 5.82
CA MET A 347 -14.21 6.65 5.77
C MET A 347 -13.75 7.51 6.94
N GLU A 348 -14.53 8.53 7.28
CA GLU A 348 -14.22 9.41 8.41
C GLU A 348 -14.40 8.68 9.74
N ASP A 349 -15.45 7.91 9.88
CA ASP A 349 -15.69 7.07 11.07
C ASP A 349 -14.52 6.11 11.30
N TRP A 350 -14.04 5.45 10.24
CA TRP A 350 -12.90 4.56 10.33
C TRP A 350 -11.61 5.27 10.78
N LYS A 351 -11.36 6.46 10.27
CA LYS A 351 -10.21 7.28 10.68
C LYS A 351 -10.27 7.63 12.17
N ILE A 352 -11.44 8.06 12.65
CA ILE A 352 -11.67 8.39 14.07
C ILE A 352 -11.41 7.17 14.94
N ILE A 353 -11.93 6.00 14.54
CA ILE A 353 -11.75 4.75 15.27
C ILE A 353 -10.27 4.34 15.29
N ALA A 354 -9.59 4.37 14.15
CA ALA A 354 -8.19 4.00 14.07
C ALA A 354 -7.32 4.82 15.02
N GLN A 355 -7.61 6.11 15.14
CA GLN A 355 -6.89 7.03 16.02
C GLN A 355 -7.23 6.79 17.49
N LYS A 356 -8.50 6.68 17.84
CA LYS A 356 -8.94 6.43 19.21
C LYS A 356 -8.47 5.08 19.72
N SER A 357 -8.64 4.03 18.93
CA SER A 357 -8.19 2.69 19.31
C SER A 357 -6.67 2.63 19.50
N PHE A 358 -5.92 3.34 18.65
CA PHE A 358 -4.47 3.44 18.82
C PHE A 358 -4.11 4.17 20.10
N TYR A 359 -4.77 5.30 20.41
CA TYR A 359 -4.55 6.05 21.64
C TYR A 359 -4.85 5.19 22.88
N ASP A 360 -6.01 4.55 22.91
CA ASP A 360 -6.44 3.73 24.04
C ASP A 360 -5.51 2.51 24.26
N CYS A 361 -5.05 1.90 23.17
CA CYS A 361 -4.12 0.77 23.21
C CYS A 361 -2.75 1.14 23.79
N LYS A 362 -2.33 2.41 23.71
CA LYS A 362 -1.01 2.88 24.19
C LYS A 362 -1.05 3.53 25.56
N HIS A 363 -2.24 3.81 26.11
CA HIS A 363 -2.41 4.47 27.40
C HIS A 363 -3.05 3.57 28.48
N ASN A 364 -3.55 2.40 28.10
CA ASN A 364 -4.00 1.31 28.98
C ASN A 364 -2.94 0.20 29.04
#